data_7c678f1e59ba7814aebb5155a3add16b
#
_entry.id   7c678f1e59ba7814aebb5155a3add16b
#
_cell.length_a   1.000
_cell.length_b   1.000
_cell.length_c   1.000
_cell.angle_alpha   90.00
_cell.angle_beta   90.00
_cell.angle_gamma   90.00
#
_symmetry.space_group_name_H-M   'P 1'
#
loop_
_entity.id
_entity.type
_entity.pdbx_description
1 polymer ?
#
loop_
_entity_poly.entity_id
_entity_poly.type
_entity_poly.pdbx_seq_one_letter_code
_entity_poly.pdbx_strand_id
1 'polypeptide(L)'
;MVKRRVGGLVQAYGFLMFINLYHIVTLGWMDGLRRINMYVLIACEESQRSCIEFRKRGFEAYSCDIQPCSGGHPEWHIEGDALKILNGGYFITADGIEHFVPKWDLLIAHPPCTYLSNAGARWLCKNGILNKERYAKGLKAKEFFMKFYNAPIEHIAVENPVPSAIYQLPYYTQIISPNMFGEEFQKRTCLWLKNIPKLQATNMVKGISTMKAEWFNCGGKERQKNRSKTFQCVAEAFATQWGDYIKETNNEDERF
;
A
#
# COMPACT_ATOMS: atom_id res chain seq x y z
N MET A 1 -45.80 32.74 -40.88
CA MET A 1 -45.28 31.34 -40.93
C MET A 1 -43.99 31.26 -40.13
N VAL A 2 -44.06 31.15 -38.78
CA VAL A 2 -42.90 30.84 -37.94
C VAL A 2 -43.44 30.01 -36.75
N LYS A 3 -43.27 28.70 -36.80
CA LYS A 3 -43.44 27.79 -35.65
C LYS A 3 -42.27 26.83 -35.65
N ARG A 4 -41.77 26.56 -34.45
CA ARG A 4 -40.85 25.50 -34.04
C ARG A 4 -39.40 25.90 -33.84
N ARG A 5 -39.10 26.16 -32.53
CA ARG A 5 -37.86 25.70 -31.86
C ARG A 5 -37.93 26.04 -30.36
N VAL A 6 -38.72 25.28 -29.59
CA VAL A 6 -38.72 25.37 -28.11
C VAL A 6 -38.68 23.98 -27.46
N GLY A 7 -38.70 22.89 -28.25
CA GLY A 7 -38.80 21.52 -27.69
C GLY A 7 -37.48 20.86 -27.25
N GLY A 8 -36.33 21.41 -27.60
CA GLY A 8 -35.04 20.73 -27.36
C GLY A 8 -34.34 21.05 -26.03
N LEU A 9 -34.61 22.20 -25.44
CA LEU A 9 -33.93 22.60 -24.19
C LEU A 9 -34.56 22.00 -22.93
N VAL A 10 -35.84 21.72 -22.93
CA VAL A 10 -36.57 21.19 -21.74
C VAL A 10 -36.23 19.73 -21.48
N GLN A 11 -35.90 18.94 -22.52
CA GLN A 11 -35.45 17.54 -22.35
C GLN A 11 -34.03 17.40 -21.81
N ALA A 12 -33.13 18.33 -22.17
CA ALA A 12 -31.74 18.28 -21.68
C ALA A 12 -31.62 18.66 -20.19
N TYR A 13 -32.43 19.62 -19.73
CA TYR A 13 -32.45 20.00 -18.31
C TYR A 13 -33.11 18.94 -17.42
N GLY A 14 -34.13 18.25 -17.93
CA GLY A 14 -34.75 17.13 -17.21
C GLY A 14 -33.80 15.96 -16.98
N PHE A 15 -32.98 15.63 -17.98
CA PHE A 15 -32.03 14.51 -17.87
C PHE A 15 -30.85 14.84 -16.93
N LEU A 16 -30.34 16.07 -16.93
CA LEU A 16 -29.31 16.53 -16.01
C LEU A 16 -29.80 16.64 -14.54
N MET A 17 -31.06 17.03 -14.34
CA MET A 17 -31.67 17.03 -13.00
C MET A 17 -31.88 15.59 -12.48
N PHE A 18 -32.30 14.65 -13.34
CA PHE A 18 -32.46 13.26 -12.94
C PHE A 18 -31.13 12.59 -12.57
N ILE A 19 -30.01 12.88 -13.29
CA ILE A 19 -28.68 12.36 -12.98
C ILE A 19 -28.17 12.97 -11.65
N ASN A 20 -28.40 14.26 -11.39
CA ASN A 20 -28.03 14.88 -10.12
C ASN A 20 -28.91 14.40 -8.95
N LEU A 21 -30.22 14.21 -9.16
CA LEU A 21 -31.09 13.65 -8.13
C LEU A 21 -30.76 12.17 -7.83
N TYR A 22 -30.39 11.38 -8.85
CA TYR A 22 -29.95 10.00 -8.66
C TYR A 22 -28.63 9.93 -7.90
N HIS A 23 -27.70 10.85 -8.17
CA HIS A 23 -26.43 10.97 -7.43
C HIS A 23 -26.64 11.44 -5.98
N ILE A 24 -27.53 12.40 -5.74
CA ILE A 24 -27.82 12.92 -4.40
C ILE A 24 -28.61 11.89 -3.58
N VAL A 25 -29.56 11.18 -4.21
CA VAL A 25 -30.33 10.13 -3.53
C VAL A 25 -29.43 8.91 -3.24
N THR A 26 -28.52 8.54 -4.13
CA THR A 26 -27.57 7.45 -3.87
C THR A 26 -26.54 7.84 -2.80
N LEU A 27 -26.07 9.09 -2.75
CA LEU A 27 -25.17 9.57 -1.69
C LEU A 27 -25.89 9.67 -0.34
N GLY A 28 -27.15 10.15 -0.29
CA GLY A 28 -27.92 10.24 0.96
C GLY A 28 -28.42 8.88 1.49
N TRP A 29 -28.54 7.87 0.63
CA TRP A 29 -28.87 6.49 1.06
C TRP A 29 -27.63 5.68 1.46
N MET A 30 -26.44 6.10 1.04
CA MET A 30 -25.19 5.42 1.40
C MET A 30 -24.72 5.71 2.83
N ASP A 31 -25.15 6.83 3.43
CA ASP A 31 -24.84 7.15 4.85
C ASP A 31 -25.59 6.28 5.86
N GLY A 32 -26.64 5.57 5.41
CA GLY A 32 -27.39 4.60 6.23
C GLY A 32 -27.18 3.13 5.87
N LEU A 33 -26.44 2.84 4.78
CA LEU A 33 -26.07 1.48 4.39
C LEU A 33 -24.77 1.10 5.10
N ARG A 34 -24.81 0.05 5.91
CA ARG A 34 -23.66 -0.62 6.48
C ARG A 34 -22.54 -0.65 5.46
N ARG A 35 -21.40 -0.06 5.75
CA ARG A 35 -20.23 -0.08 4.86
C ARG A 35 -19.73 -1.52 4.72
N ILE A 36 -20.20 -2.20 3.68
CA ILE A 36 -19.96 -3.62 3.46
C ILE A 36 -18.48 -3.87 3.07
N ASN A 37 -17.83 -2.89 2.41
CA ASN A 37 -16.48 -3.05 1.88
C ASN A 37 -15.46 -2.23 2.65
N MET A 38 -14.40 -2.90 3.10
CA MET A 38 -13.19 -2.26 3.65
C MET A 38 -12.10 -2.25 2.59
N TYR A 39 -11.55 -1.07 2.35
CA TYR A 39 -10.60 -0.83 1.27
C TYR A 39 -9.17 -0.75 1.77
N VAL A 40 -8.29 -1.57 1.18
CA VAL A 40 -6.87 -1.63 1.54
C VAL A 40 -6.00 -1.28 0.35
N LEU A 41 -5.13 -0.29 0.52
CA LEU A 41 -4.11 0.04 -0.47
C LEU A 41 -2.76 -0.55 -0.07
N ILE A 42 -2.18 -1.37 -0.96
CA ILE A 42 -0.81 -1.86 -0.81
C ILE A 42 0.06 -1.12 -1.84
N ALA A 43 0.76 -0.11 -1.40
CA ALA A 43 1.57 0.77 -2.23
C ALA A 43 3.00 0.25 -2.41
N CYS A 44 3.54 0.36 -3.63
CA CYS A 44 4.85 -0.14 -4.03
C CYS A 44 4.97 -1.66 -3.88
N GLU A 45 3.92 -2.39 -4.30
CA GLU A 45 3.89 -3.86 -4.26
C GLU A 45 3.53 -4.45 -5.62
N GLU A 46 4.52 -4.82 -6.44
CA GLU A 46 4.29 -5.52 -7.70
C GLU A 46 3.94 -7.01 -7.51
N SER A 47 4.39 -7.59 -6.38
CA SER A 47 4.24 -9.03 -6.11
C SER A 47 2.84 -9.46 -5.69
N GLN A 48 2.00 -8.53 -5.28
CA GLN A 48 0.63 -8.73 -4.79
C GLN A 48 0.47 -9.68 -3.60
N ARG A 49 1.55 -10.06 -2.90
CA ARG A 49 1.48 -11.03 -1.80
C ARG A 49 0.57 -10.54 -0.68
N SER A 50 0.74 -9.29 -0.24
CA SER A 50 -0.13 -8.71 0.78
C SER A 50 -1.53 -8.47 0.23
N CYS A 51 -1.66 -7.96 -1.00
CA CYS A 51 -2.95 -7.76 -1.65
C CYS A 51 -3.78 -9.04 -1.70
N ILE A 52 -3.19 -10.14 -2.15
CA ILE A 52 -3.85 -11.46 -2.25
C ILE A 52 -4.33 -11.93 -0.86
N GLU A 53 -3.52 -11.77 0.20
CA GLU A 53 -3.92 -12.21 1.54
C GLU A 53 -5.08 -11.38 2.11
N PHE A 54 -5.11 -10.05 1.87
CA PHE A 54 -6.27 -9.25 2.22
C PHE A 54 -7.52 -9.62 1.42
N ARG A 55 -7.39 -9.91 0.11
CA ARG A 55 -8.49 -10.38 -0.74
C ARG A 55 -9.08 -11.70 -0.26
N LYS A 56 -8.25 -12.66 0.13
CA LYS A 56 -8.70 -13.95 0.73
C LYS A 56 -9.53 -13.76 1.99
N ARG A 57 -9.35 -12.66 2.71
CA ARG A 57 -10.09 -12.32 3.93
C ARG A 57 -11.30 -11.41 3.69
N GLY A 58 -11.65 -11.17 2.42
CA GLY A 58 -12.84 -10.42 2.01
C GLY A 58 -12.68 -8.91 2.02
N PHE A 59 -11.44 -8.40 1.98
CA PHE A 59 -11.19 -6.97 1.80
C PHE A 59 -11.17 -6.60 0.32
N GLU A 60 -11.60 -5.39 0.00
CA GLU A 60 -11.36 -4.76 -1.30
C GLU A 60 -9.94 -4.21 -1.33
N ALA A 61 -8.95 -5.08 -1.55
CA ALA A 61 -7.54 -4.73 -1.53
C ALA A 61 -7.00 -4.52 -2.94
N TYR A 62 -6.19 -3.47 -3.11
CA TYR A 62 -5.52 -3.15 -4.37
C TYR A 62 -4.04 -2.92 -4.14
N SER A 63 -3.21 -3.56 -4.97
CA SER A 63 -1.78 -3.28 -5.06
C SER A 63 -1.53 -2.15 -6.06
N CYS A 64 -0.52 -1.33 -5.81
CA CYS A 64 -0.10 -0.29 -6.75
C CYS A 64 1.43 -0.25 -6.86
N ASP A 65 1.95 -0.34 -8.06
CA ASP A 65 3.38 -0.19 -8.38
C ASP A 65 3.54 0.42 -9.78
N ILE A 66 4.69 1.01 -10.06
CA ILE A 66 5.05 1.47 -11.41
C ILE A 66 5.44 0.31 -12.36
N GLN A 67 5.56 -0.89 -11.83
CA GLN A 67 5.84 -2.11 -12.56
C GLN A 67 4.55 -2.93 -12.69
N PRO A 68 4.39 -3.70 -13.77
CA PRO A 68 3.29 -4.64 -13.90
C PRO A 68 3.35 -5.70 -12.78
N CYS A 69 2.19 -6.17 -12.34
CA CYS A 69 2.10 -7.15 -11.28
C CYS A 69 2.72 -8.50 -11.65
N SER A 70 3.30 -9.18 -10.66
CA SER A 70 3.79 -10.55 -10.79
C SER A 70 2.98 -11.58 -10.00
N GLY A 71 1.93 -11.14 -9.29
CA GLY A 71 1.04 -12.00 -8.50
C GLY A 71 -0.05 -12.69 -9.32
N GLY A 72 -0.26 -12.30 -10.57
CA GLY A 72 -1.21 -12.94 -11.48
C GLY A 72 -2.64 -12.40 -11.42
N HIS A 73 -2.87 -11.29 -10.72
CA HIS A 73 -4.19 -10.66 -10.54
C HIS A 73 -4.19 -9.22 -11.08
N PRO A 74 -4.21 -9.02 -12.43
CA PRO A 74 -4.24 -7.68 -13.02
C PRO A 74 -5.47 -6.87 -12.59
N GLU A 75 -6.58 -7.52 -12.27
CA GLU A 75 -7.82 -6.94 -11.78
C GLU A 75 -7.71 -6.31 -10.37
N TRP A 76 -6.63 -6.57 -9.64
CA TRP A 76 -6.35 -5.98 -8.32
C TRP A 76 -5.09 -5.12 -8.31
N HIS A 77 -4.52 -4.84 -9.49
CA HIS A 77 -3.29 -4.08 -9.63
C HIS A 77 -3.48 -2.75 -10.34
N ILE A 78 -2.93 -1.69 -9.76
CA ILE A 78 -2.90 -0.35 -10.35
C ILE A 78 -1.48 -0.09 -10.80
N GLU A 79 -1.26 -0.07 -12.12
CA GLU A 79 0.06 0.25 -12.66
C GLU A 79 0.26 1.76 -12.72
N GLY A 80 1.01 2.31 -11.76
CA GLY A 80 1.20 3.75 -11.67
C GLY A 80 1.84 4.25 -10.37
N ASP A 81 1.80 5.57 -10.22
CA ASP A 81 2.29 6.25 -9.02
C ASP A 81 1.26 6.18 -7.89
N ALA A 82 1.56 5.40 -6.86
CA ALA A 82 0.70 5.20 -5.70
C ALA A 82 0.36 6.50 -4.94
N LEU A 83 1.17 7.56 -5.07
CA LEU A 83 0.88 8.85 -4.45
C LEU A 83 -0.36 9.54 -5.02
N LYS A 84 -0.76 9.20 -6.25
CA LYS A 84 -1.92 9.80 -6.92
C LYS A 84 -3.25 9.27 -6.40
N ILE A 85 -3.25 8.12 -5.75
CA ILE A 85 -4.45 7.42 -5.28
C ILE A 85 -4.58 7.37 -3.75
N LEU A 86 -3.71 8.06 -3.00
CA LEU A 86 -3.76 8.07 -1.53
C LEU A 86 -5.08 8.61 -0.96
N ASN A 87 -5.78 9.46 -1.69
CA ASN A 87 -7.07 10.02 -1.28
C ASN A 87 -8.28 9.16 -1.71
N GLY A 88 -8.04 7.97 -2.29
CA GLY A 88 -9.10 7.25 -2.99
C GLY A 88 -9.43 7.89 -4.34
N GLY A 89 -10.69 7.74 -4.80
CA GLY A 89 -11.17 8.26 -6.08
C GLY A 89 -11.25 7.18 -7.16
N TYR A 90 -11.33 7.61 -8.42
CA TYR A 90 -11.34 6.72 -9.58
C TYR A 90 -9.93 6.33 -9.98
N PHE A 91 -9.76 5.07 -10.36
CA PHE A 91 -8.54 4.53 -10.95
C PHE A 91 -8.86 3.36 -11.87
N ILE A 92 -7.90 3.00 -12.72
CA ILE A 92 -8.02 1.87 -13.65
C ILE A 92 -7.02 0.81 -13.21
N THR A 93 -7.47 -0.43 -13.11
CA THR A 93 -6.63 -1.60 -12.85
C THR A 93 -5.95 -2.11 -14.12
N ALA A 94 -4.94 -2.96 -13.99
CA ALA A 94 -4.12 -3.42 -15.12
C ALA A 94 -4.89 -4.27 -16.15
N ASP A 95 -6.08 -4.75 -15.80
CA ASP A 95 -7.03 -5.38 -16.73
C ASP A 95 -7.91 -4.37 -17.51
N GLY A 96 -7.75 -3.06 -17.26
CA GLY A 96 -8.46 -1.99 -17.94
C GLY A 96 -9.81 -1.62 -17.35
N ILE A 97 -10.19 -2.17 -16.17
CA ILE A 97 -11.45 -1.89 -15.51
C ILE A 97 -11.32 -0.67 -14.60
N GLU A 98 -12.30 0.24 -14.65
CA GLU A 98 -12.38 1.40 -13.78
C GLU A 98 -13.03 1.03 -12.44
N HIS A 99 -12.42 1.49 -11.34
CA HIS A 99 -12.89 1.30 -9.98
C HIS A 99 -13.02 2.65 -9.28
N PHE A 100 -13.86 2.69 -8.24
CA PHE A 100 -14.01 3.83 -7.34
C PHE A 100 -13.85 3.39 -5.89
N VAL A 101 -12.95 4.02 -5.18
CA VAL A 101 -12.74 3.83 -3.74
C VAL A 101 -12.97 5.18 -3.04
N PRO A 102 -13.97 5.31 -2.16
CA PRO A 102 -14.27 6.58 -1.51
C PRO A 102 -13.15 7.05 -0.57
N LYS A 103 -12.57 6.14 0.18
CA LYS A 103 -11.40 6.32 1.04
C LYS A 103 -10.74 4.97 1.32
N TRP A 104 -9.46 4.97 1.62
CA TRP A 104 -8.75 3.79 2.09
C TRP A 104 -8.90 3.64 3.61
N ASP A 105 -9.17 2.43 4.09
CA ASP A 105 -9.22 2.10 5.52
C ASP A 105 -7.84 1.76 6.06
N LEU A 106 -6.99 1.17 5.23
CA LEU A 106 -5.61 0.81 5.56
C LEU A 106 -4.68 1.09 4.38
N LEU A 107 -3.54 1.71 4.68
CA LEU A 107 -2.40 1.78 3.79
C LEU A 107 -1.26 0.90 4.30
N ILE A 108 -0.78 0.00 3.45
CA ILE A 108 0.51 -0.67 3.63
C ILE A 108 1.42 -0.19 2.51
N ALA A 109 2.58 0.36 2.83
CA ALA A 109 3.49 0.89 1.82
C ALA A 109 4.89 0.28 1.94
N HIS A 110 5.48 -0.09 0.79
CA HIS A 110 6.82 -0.67 0.65
C HIS A 110 7.72 0.27 -0.18
N PRO A 111 7.98 1.52 0.25
CA PRO A 111 8.75 2.45 -0.56
C PRO A 111 10.17 1.97 -0.82
N PRO A 112 10.76 2.27 -1.99
CA PRO A 112 12.08 1.79 -2.37
C PRO A 112 13.16 2.08 -1.32
N CYS A 113 13.85 1.03 -0.86
CA CYS A 113 14.83 1.09 0.23
C CYS A 113 16.29 1.33 -0.23
N THR A 114 16.55 1.39 -1.52
CA THR A 114 17.91 1.38 -2.12
C THR A 114 18.82 2.46 -1.55
N TYR A 115 18.29 3.64 -1.27
CA TYR A 115 19.05 4.76 -0.76
C TYR A 115 18.89 4.96 0.75
N LEU A 116 17.78 4.52 1.35
CA LEU A 116 17.48 4.74 2.76
C LEU A 116 18.10 3.72 3.70
N SER A 117 18.28 2.47 3.26
CA SER A 117 18.72 1.38 4.12
C SER A 117 20.20 1.48 4.50
N ASN A 118 20.57 0.93 5.67
CA ASN A 118 21.95 0.78 6.09
C ASN A 118 22.80 0.01 5.05
N ALA A 119 22.23 -1.01 4.42
CA ALA A 119 22.93 -1.75 3.37
C ALA A 119 23.26 -0.88 2.14
N GLY A 120 22.42 0.12 1.84
CA GLY A 120 22.66 1.11 0.78
C GLY A 120 23.65 2.20 1.20
N ALA A 121 23.72 2.52 2.48
CA ALA A 121 24.55 3.60 3.02
C ALA A 121 26.05 3.35 2.87
N ARG A 122 26.50 2.09 2.76
CA ARG A 122 27.93 1.74 2.49
C ARG A 122 28.48 2.38 1.22
N TRP A 123 27.61 2.75 0.29
CA TRP A 123 27.99 3.41 -0.96
C TRP A 123 27.92 4.94 -0.89
N LEU A 124 27.53 5.48 0.28
CA LEU A 124 27.35 6.92 0.47
C LEU A 124 28.70 7.65 0.60
N CYS A 125 29.70 6.99 1.20
CA CYS A 125 31.03 7.54 1.31
C CYS A 125 32.05 6.58 0.66
N LYS A 126 33.01 7.16 -0.08
CA LYS A 126 34.17 6.45 -0.62
C LYS A 126 35.43 7.17 -0.15
N ASN A 127 36.31 6.45 0.55
CA ASN A 127 37.55 7.01 1.13
C ASN A 127 37.27 8.26 2.01
N GLY A 128 36.22 8.23 2.81
CA GLY A 128 35.81 9.36 3.67
C GLY A 128 35.09 10.52 2.95
N ILE A 129 34.99 10.49 1.63
CA ILE A 129 34.36 11.53 0.84
C ILE A 129 32.91 11.18 0.56
N LEU A 130 32.00 12.10 0.91
CA LEU A 130 30.55 11.96 0.67
C LEU A 130 30.23 12.02 -0.83
N ASN A 131 29.53 11.01 -1.33
CA ASN A 131 28.91 11.03 -2.64
C ASN A 131 27.64 11.93 -2.61
N LYS A 132 27.78 13.20 -2.99
CA LYS A 132 26.73 14.19 -2.94
C LYS A 132 25.51 13.81 -3.80
N GLU A 133 25.73 13.21 -4.98
CA GLU A 133 24.61 12.77 -5.85
C GLU A 133 23.79 11.67 -5.19
N ARG A 134 24.47 10.66 -4.61
CA ARG A 134 23.82 9.57 -3.89
C ARG A 134 23.08 10.09 -2.66
N TYR A 135 23.66 11.03 -1.94
CA TYR A 135 23.02 11.69 -0.80
C TYR A 135 21.72 12.41 -1.20
N ALA A 136 21.75 13.18 -2.29
CA ALA A 136 20.57 13.87 -2.82
C ALA A 136 19.47 12.86 -3.24
N LYS A 137 19.81 11.73 -3.86
CA LYS A 137 18.87 10.65 -4.14
C LYS A 137 18.26 10.06 -2.85
N GLY A 138 19.03 9.95 -1.78
CA GLY A 138 18.55 9.51 -0.48
C GLY A 138 17.56 10.50 0.16
N LEU A 139 17.81 11.79 0.04
CA LEU A 139 16.87 12.83 0.50
C LEU A 139 15.53 12.75 -0.25
N LYS A 140 15.57 12.59 -1.58
CA LYS A 140 14.34 12.36 -2.37
C LYS A 140 13.59 11.08 -1.96
N ALA A 141 14.33 10.00 -1.68
CA ALA A 141 13.74 8.76 -1.19
C ALA A 141 13.09 8.96 0.21
N LYS A 142 13.70 9.77 1.10
CA LYS A 142 13.09 10.17 2.37
C LYS A 142 11.80 10.95 2.15
N GLU A 143 11.79 11.93 1.25
CA GLU A 143 10.57 12.70 0.92
C GLU A 143 9.44 11.78 0.43
N PHE A 144 9.77 10.83 -0.45
CA PHE A 144 8.82 9.85 -0.94
C PHE A 144 8.27 8.96 0.18
N PHE A 145 9.13 8.43 1.05
CA PHE A 145 8.75 7.69 2.24
C PHE A 145 7.79 8.47 3.14
N MET A 146 8.12 9.74 3.40
CA MET A 146 7.32 10.60 4.27
C MET A 146 5.95 10.92 3.72
N LYS A 147 5.74 10.89 2.40
CA LYS A 147 4.41 11.05 1.78
C LYS A 147 3.48 9.90 2.16
N PHE A 148 3.96 8.66 2.20
CA PHE A 148 3.16 7.53 2.71
C PHE A 148 2.96 7.62 4.21
N TYR A 149 4.01 7.92 4.97
CA TYR A 149 3.91 8.03 6.43
C TYR A 149 2.95 9.13 6.88
N ASN A 150 2.80 10.20 6.10
CA ASN A 150 1.90 11.31 6.37
C ASN A 150 0.64 11.32 5.49
N ALA A 151 0.31 10.19 4.85
CA ALA A 151 -0.90 10.09 4.05
C ALA A 151 -2.16 10.37 4.88
N PRO A 152 -3.22 10.93 4.29
CA PRO A 152 -4.49 11.22 4.98
C PRO A 152 -5.34 9.95 5.10
N ILE A 153 -4.75 8.88 5.57
CA ILE A 153 -5.36 7.56 5.79
C ILE A 153 -5.25 7.26 7.27
N GLU A 154 -6.31 6.74 7.83
CA GLU A 154 -6.41 6.53 9.28
C GLU A 154 -5.41 5.50 9.79
N HIS A 155 -5.34 4.34 9.14
CA HIS A 155 -4.47 3.25 9.52
C HIS A 155 -3.32 3.11 8.53
N ILE A 156 -2.08 3.21 9.01
CA ILE A 156 -0.89 3.19 8.14
C ILE A 156 0.17 2.24 8.68
N ALA A 157 0.71 1.42 7.79
CA ALA A 157 1.96 0.70 7.97
C ALA A 157 2.94 1.05 6.84
N VAL A 158 4.09 1.62 7.15
CA VAL A 158 5.18 1.77 6.18
C VAL A 158 6.28 0.78 6.53
N GLU A 159 6.70 -0.01 5.56
CA GLU A 159 7.74 -1.03 5.70
C GLU A 159 9.03 -0.58 5.03
N ASN A 160 10.15 -0.74 5.71
CA ASN A 160 11.47 -0.55 5.10
C ASN A 160 12.54 -1.34 5.90
N PRO A 161 13.64 -1.78 5.31
CA PRO A 161 14.79 -2.29 6.05
C PRO A 161 15.33 -1.25 7.03
N VAL A 162 16.14 -1.68 8.00
CA VAL A 162 16.76 -0.78 8.98
C VAL A 162 17.39 0.43 8.28
N PRO A 163 16.89 1.65 8.53
CA PRO A 163 17.32 2.84 7.83
C PRO A 163 18.70 3.32 8.27
N SER A 164 19.38 4.02 7.38
CA SER A 164 20.60 4.74 7.73
C SER A 164 20.27 6.00 8.54
N ALA A 165 20.94 6.19 9.65
CA ALA A 165 20.73 7.33 10.55
C ALA A 165 20.96 8.69 9.87
N ILE A 166 21.77 8.75 8.81
CA ILE A 166 22.09 9.99 8.09
C ILE A 166 20.85 10.67 7.49
N TYR A 167 19.81 9.90 7.17
CA TYR A 167 18.58 10.45 6.59
C TYR A 167 17.55 10.86 7.64
N GLN A 168 17.79 10.55 8.92
CA GLN A 168 16.92 10.97 10.04
C GLN A 168 15.44 10.70 9.77
N LEU A 169 15.10 9.46 9.39
CA LEU A 169 13.71 9.01 9.37
C LEU A 169 13.16 9.00 10.80
N PRO A 170 11.84 9.13 10.99
CA PRO A 170 11.21 8.92 12.29
C PRO A 170 11.63 7.58 12.92
N TYR A 171 11.54 7.46 14.23
CA TYR A 171 11.74 6.16 14.87
C TYR A 171 10.67 5.16 14.40
N TYR A 172 11.10 3.96 14.03
CA TYR A 172 10.18 2.88 13.68
C TYR A 172 9.47 2.36 14.94
N THR A 173 8.24 1.94 14.77
CA THR A 173 7.39 1.44 15.87
C THR A 173 7.79 0.02 16.28
N GLN A 174 8.23 -0.80 15.31
CA GLN A 174 8.53 -2.21 15.51
C GLN A 174 9.60 -2.70 14.52
N ILE A 175 10.34 -3.73 14.92
CA ILE A 175 11.11 -4.57 13.99
C ILE A 175 10.48 -5.94 13.96
N ILE A 176 10.27 -6.45 12.74
CA ILE A 176 9.82 -7.81 12.48
C ILE A 176 10.87 -8.58 11.67
N SER A 177 10.71 -9.89 11.63
CA SER A 177 11.50 -10.77 10.79
C SER A 177 10.68 -12.00 10.43
N PRO A 178 10.80 -12.57 9.21
CA PRO A 178 10.00 -13.71 8.76
C PRO A 178 10.00 -14.91 9.71
N ASN A 179 11.11 -15.14 10.42
CA ASN A 179 11.18 -16.22 11.40
C ASN A 179 10.28 -16.07 12.64
N MET A 180 9.68 -14.90 12.82
CA MET A 180 8.64 -14.67 13.83
C MET A 180 7.28 -15.25 13.41
N PHE A 181 7.13 -15.57 12.12
CA PHE A 181 5.88 -15.98 11.48
C PHE A 181 5.98 -17.35 10.79
N GLY A 182 7.00 -18.17 11.13
CA GLY A 182 7.12 -19.54 10.65
C GLY A 182 8.09 -19.77 9.48
N GLU A 183 8.65 -18.70 8.89
CA GLU A 183 9.65 -18.83 7.84
C GLU A 183 11.04 -18.96 8.46
N GLU A 184 11.91 -19.83 7.90
CA GLU A 184 13.23 -20.06 8.49
C GLU A 184 14.23 -18.91 8.29
N PHE A 185 13.90 -17.87 7.51
CA PHE A 185 14.83 -16.79 7.18
C PHE A 185 14.71 -15.59 8.13
N GLN A 186 15.88 -14.97 8.40
CA GLN A 186 15.97 -13.69 9.12
C GLN A 186 16.18 -12.55 8.16
N LYS A 187 15.21 -11.65 8.06
CA LYS A 187 15.29 -10.38 7.35
C LYS A 187 14.70 -9.29 8.23
N ARG A 188 15.56 -8.56 8.94
CA ARG A 188 15.08 -7.46 9.82
C ARG A 188 14.42 -6.38 8.99
N THR A 189 13.16 -6.16 9.28
CA THR A 189 12.28 -5.21 8.62
C THR A 189 11.68 -4.27 9.65
N CYS A 190 11.79 -2.97 9.44
CA CYS A 190 11.22 -1.95 10.31
C CYS A 190 9.83 -1.58 9.83
N LEU A 191 8.92 -1.37 10.77
CA LEU A 191 7.56 -0.91 10.56
C LEU A 191 7.35 0.43 11.25
N TRP A 192 6.79 1.40 10.52
CA TRP A 192 6.25 2.65 11.04
C TRP A 192 4.74 2.55 10.99
N LEU A 193 4.14 2.45 12.17
CA LEU A 193 2.72 2.19 12.36
C LEU A 193 2.00 3.43 12.85
N LYS A 194 0.81 3.72 12.30
CA LYS A 194 -0.13 4.72 12.80
C LYS A 194 -1.49 4.07 12.99
N ASN A 195 -2.08 4.24 14.15
CA ASN A 195 -3.42 3.78 14.54
C ASN A 195 -3.68 2.29 14.27
N ILE A 196 -2.63 1.47 14.23
CA ILE A 196 -2.73 0.01 14.15
C ILE A 196 -1.79 -0.64 15.15
N PRO A 197 -2.13 -1.81 15.68
CA PRO A 197 -1.33 -2.49 16.69
C PRO A 197 -0.01 -3.03 16.12
N LYS A 198 0.95 -3.24 17.00
CA LYS A 198 2.16 -4.01 16.68
C LYS A 198 1.80 -5.45 16.36
N LEU A 199 2.45 -6.02 15.35
CA LEU A 199 2.29 -7.43 15.02
C LEU A 199 2.82 -8.33 16.13
N GLN A 200 2.07 -9.35 16.45
CA GLN A 200 2.46 -10.43 17.35
C GLN A 200 3.08 -11.58 16.54
N ALA A 201 4.16 -12.16 17.07
CA ALA A 201 4.73 -13.35 16.47
C ALA A 201 3.71 -14.52 16.54
N THR A 202 3.49 -15.20 15.42
CA THR A 202 2.53 -16.31 15.34
C THR A 202 3.19 -17.67 15.43
N ASN A 203 4.42 -17.81 14.91
CA ASN A 203 5.17 -19.06 14.89
C ASN A 203 6.68 -18.76 14.89
N MET A 204 7.28 -18.70 16.07
CA MET A 204 8.70 -18.40 16.22
C MET A 204 9.55 -19.63 15.87
N VAL A 205 10.31 -19.54 14.79
CA VAL A 205 11.27 -20.58 14.38
C VAL A 205 12.72 -20.09 14.46
N LYS A 206 13.67 -21.03 14.49
CA LYS A 206 15.09 -20.69 14.46
C LYS A 206 15.46 -20.09 13.09
N GLY A 207 15.72 -18.79 13.08
CA GLY A 207 16.04 -18.08 11.85
C GLY A 207 17.46 -18.32 11.37
N ILE A 208 17.61 -18.51 10.06
CA ILE A 208 18.89 -18.51 9.35
C ILE A 208 19.06 -17.24 8.52
N SER A 209 20.30 -16.86 8.22
CA SER A 209 20.56 -15.67 7.40
C SER A 209 20.05 -15.87 5.97
N THR A 210 19.29 -14.89 5.46
CA THR A 210 18.84 -14.85 4.05
C THR A 210 20.00 -14.91 3.04
N MET A 211 21.22 -14.54 3.45
CA MET A 211 22.42 -14.65 2.61
C MET A 211 22.75 -16.11 2.23
N LYS A 212 22.20 -17.09 2.93
CA LYS A 212 22.35 -18.52 2.63
C LYS A 212 21.31 -19.04 1.62
N ALA A 213 20.28 -18.25 1.32
CA ALA A 213 19.23 -18.65 0.40
C ALA A 213 19.67 -18.51 -1.07
N GLU A 214 19.40 -19.50 -1.90
CA GLU A 214 19.74 -19.49 -3.31
C GLU A 214 19.07 -18.32 -4.06
N TRP A 215 17.79 -18.07 -3.78
CA TRP A 215 17.04 -16.96 -4.36
C TRP A 215 17.60 -15.57 -3.98
N PHE A 216 18.30 -15.48 -2.86
CA PHE A 216 18.96 -14.25 -2.44
C PHE A 216 20.29 -14.03 -3.18
N ASN A 217 20.94 -15.10 -3.61
CA ASN A 217 22.26 -15.10 -4.25
C ASN A 217 22.20 -15.15 -5.78
N CYS A 218 21.00 -15.27 -6.38
CA CYS A 218 20.85 -15.14 -7.82
C CYS A 218 21.37 -13.78 -8.32
N GLY A 219 21.77 -13.68 -9.59
CA GLY A 219 22.42 -12.49 -10.15
C GLY A 219 21.44 -11.39 -10.59
N GLY A 220 21.97 -10.17 -10.75
CA GLY A 220 21.34 -9.09 -11.51
C GLY A 220 19.99 -8.58 -11.01
N LYS A 221 19.10 -8.28 -11.97
CA LYS A 221 17.75 -7.74 -11.72
C LYS A 221 16.84 -8.72 -10.96
N GLU A 222 16.99 -10.01 -11.22
CA GLU A 222 16.25 -11.08 -10.54
C GLU A 222 16.48 -11.05 -9.03
N ARG A 223 17.72 -10.87 -8.60
CA ARG A 223 18.07 -10.72 -7.20
C ARG A 223 17.34 -9.54 -6.53
N GLN A 224 17.29 -8.40 -7.21
CA GLN A 224 16.61 -7.23 -6.68
C GLN A 224 15.10 -7.50 -6.53
N LYS A 225 14.48 -8.07 -7.55
CA LYS A 225 13.06 -8.44 -7.57
C LYS A 225 12.73 -9.44 -6.45
N ASN A 226 13.52 -10.50 -6.28
CA ASN A 226 13.26 -11.50 -5.23
C ASN A 226 13.44 -10.93 -3.82
N ARG A 227 14.36 -9.99 -3.63
CA ARG A 227 14.61 -9.34 -2.34
C ARG A 227 13.57 -8.30 -1.94
N SER A 228 12.87 -7.70 -2.90
CA SER A 228 11.82 -6.72 -2.64
C SER A 228 10.50 -7.35 -2.21
N LYS A 229 10.24 -8.60 -2.59
CA LYS A 229 8.99 -9.29 -2.24
C LYS A 229 8.83 -9.47 -0.73
N THR A 230 7.64 -9.20 -0.24
CA THR A 230 7.22 -9.54 1.13
C THR A 230 7.20 -11.06 1.30
N PHE A 231 7.64 -11.59 2.44
CA PHE A 231 7.51 -13.00 2.74
C PHE A 231 6.03 -13.36 2.91
N GLN A 232 5.65 -14.55 2.44
CA GLN A 232 4.26 -14.98 2.46
C GLN A 232 3.68 -14.98 3.88
N CYS A 233 4.41 -15.52 4.85
CA CYS A 233 4.01 -15.55 6.25
C CYS A 233 3.83 -14.14 6.87
N VAL A 234 4.59 -13.16 6.41
CA VAL A 234 4.47 -11.76 6.84
C VAL A 234 3.22 -11.13 6.22
N ALA A 235 2.96 -11.39 4.94
CA ALA A 235 1.73 -10.92 4.26
C ALA A 235 0.46 -11.50 4.92
N GLU A 236 0.49 -12.77 5.29
CA GLU A 236 -0.58 -13.43 6.05
C GLU A 236 -0.77 -12.78 7.43
N ALA A 237 0.32 -12.47 8.14
CA ALA A 237 0.25 -11.79 9.44
C ALA A 237 -0.33 -10.37 9.32
N PHE A 238 0.02 -9.61 8.28
CA PHE A 238 -0.58 -8.31 7.98
C PHE A 238 -2.09 -8.43 7.79
N ALA A 239 -2.51 -9.32 6.89
CA ALA A 239 -3.92 -9.48 6.55
C ALA A 239 -4.75 -10.04 7.72
N THR A 240 -4.17 -10.92 8.53
CA THR A 240 -4.84 -11.47 9.71
C THR A 240 -4.96 -10.43 10.80
N GLN A 241 -3.84 -9.93 11.32
CA GLN A 241 -3.85 -9.13 12.53
C GLN A 241 -4.36 -7.70 12.31
N TRP A 242 -3.94 -7.04 11.24
CA TRP A 242 -4.45 -5.69 10.94
C TRP A 242 -5.83 -5.73 10.29
N GLY A 243 -6.11 -6.77 9.47
CA GLY A 243 -7.44 -6.95 8.90
C GLY A 243 -8.49 -7.18 9.98
N ASP A 244 -8.23 -8.04 10.96
CA ASP A 244 -9.17 -8.26 12.07
C ASP A 244 -9.33 -6.98 12.91
N TYR A 245 -8.23 -6.28 13.23
CA TYR A 245 -8.27 -5.03 13.97
C TYR A 245 -9.15 -3.95 13.30
N ILE A 246 -8.98 -3.69 12.00
CA ILE A 246 -9.78 -2.67 11.31
C ILE A 246 -11.25 -3.08 11.15
N LYS A 247 -11.57 -4.39 11.11
CA LYS A 247 -12.96 -4.88 11.15
C LYS A 247 -13.60 -4.61 12.51
N GLU A 248 -12.87 -4.81 13.58
CA GLU A 248 -13.33 -4.60 14.95
C GLU A 248 -13.59 -3.11 15.22
N THR A 249 -12.63 -2.23 14.87
CA THR A 249 -12.75 -0.78 15.10
C THR A 249 -13.88 -0.17 14.29
N ASN A 250 -14.05 -0.53 13.02
CA ASN A 250 -15.16 -0.03 12.21
C ASN A 250 -16.54 -0.52 12.73
N ASN A 251 -16.62 -1.70 13.35
CA ASN A 251 -17.86 -2.18 13.97
C ASN A 251 -18.19 -1.48 15.30
N GLU A 252 -17.20 -0.93 16.00
CA GLU A 252 -17.40 -0.17 17.25
C GLU A 252 -17.90 1.24 16.98
N ASP A 253 -17.37 1.93 15.95
CA ASP A 253 -17.79 3.27 15.55
C ASP A 253 -19.25 3.31 15.08
N GLU A 254 -19.78 2.18 14.57
CA GLU A 254 -21.19 2.07 14.15
C GLU A 254 -22.19 1.84 15.31
N ARG A 255 -21.71 1.65 16.56
CA ARG A 255 -22.58 1.41 17.73
C ARG A 255 -22.92 2.67 18.53
N PHE A 256 -22.31 3.79 18.18
CA PHE A 256 -22.49 5.08 18.83
C PHE A 256 -23.04 6.11 17.85
#